data_1ac49814f50817368019e4eaf158e738
#
_entry.id   1ac49814f50817368019e4eaf158e738
#
_cell.length_a   1.000
_cell.length_b   1.000
_cell.length_c   1.000
_cell.angle_alpha   90.00
_cell.angle_beta   90.00
_cell.angle_gamma   90.00
#
_symmetry.space_group_name_H-M   'P 1'
#
loop_
_entity.id
_entity.type
_entity.pdbx_description
1 polymer ?
#
loop_
_entity_poly.entity_id
_entity_poly.type
_entity_poly.pdbx_seq_one_letter_code
_entity_poly.pdbx_strand_id
1 'polypeptide(L)'
;ESMEYENIIFHPGILISKKTDTSNTEFLAPLLSGVLSVPLLYQPGSPCYAEIAACIDANDEISRTNPPGYQFFIKSQLFMLFYILFSKCLLKEPAKRDHKSLEKMKLILKYLENHYMERITIADISAEGGLSQSHFMKYFKNTMGTSFIEYLNEYRLTMASRLLISSESSILAIAEEVGYENLSYFNRTFKKRFGMTPRDYRKQSTKQL
;
A
#
# COMPACT_ATOMS: atom_id res chain seq x y z
N GLU A 1 8.63 -25.01 -8.30
CA GLU A 1 9.17 -23.67 -8.50
C GLU A 1 8.45 -22.74 -7.51
N SER A 2 9.20 -22.10 -6.61
CA SER A 2 8.66 -21.07 -5.74
C SER A 2 8.60 -19.79 -6.53
N MET A 3 7.41 -19.16 -6.63
CA MET A 3 7.25 -17.85 -7.23
C MET A 3 7.52 -16.81 -6.15
N GLU A 4 8.63 -16.08 -6.27
CA GLU A 4 8.85 -14.87 -5.47
C GLU A 4 8.12 -13.71 -6.16
N TYR A 5 7.35 -12.96 -5.39
CA TYR A 5 6.68 -11.75 -5.86
C TYR A 5 6.77 -10.66 -4.81
N GLU A 6 6.90 -9.44 -5.27
CA GLU A 6 6.93 -8.26 -4.43
C GLU A 6 5.67 -7.42 -4.64
N ASN A 7 5.17 -6.85 -3.55
CA ASN A 7 4.03 -5.95 -3.57
C ASN A 7 4.47 -4.54 -3.19
N ILE A 8 4.30 -3.60 -4.08
CA ILE A 8 4.42 -2.18 -3.76
C ILE A 8 3.04 -1.64 -3.41
N ILE A 9 2.83 -1.36 -2.13
CA ILE A 9 1.58 -0.79 -1.63
C ILE A 9 1.81 0.67 -1.29
N PHE A 10 1.09 1.56 -1.95
CA PHE A 10 1.15 2.99 -1.68
C PHE A 10 -0.24 3.62 -1.77
N HIS A 11 -0.44 4.70 -1.02
CA HIS A 11 -1.68 5.46 -1.12
C HIS A 11 -1.66 6.31 -2.39
N PRO A 12 -2.73 6.31 -3.23
CA PRO A 12 -2.76 7.08 -4.47
C PRO A 12 -2.45 8.57 -4.29
N GLY A 13 -2.79 9.13 -3.14
CA GLY A 13 -2.47 10.53 -2.80
C GLY A 13 -0.99 10.89 -2.81
N ILE A 14 -0.07 9.90 -2.86
CA ILE A 14 1.38 10.18 -3.01
C ILE A 14 1.71 10.70 -4.41
N LEU A 15 0.88 10.35 -5.40
CA LEU A 15 1.04 10.71 -6.81
C LEU A 15 0.07 11.83 -7.22
N ILE A 16 -0.98 12.07 -6.43
CA ILE A 16 -2.01 13.06 -6.75
C ILE A 16 -1.58 14.41 -6.19
N SER A 17 -1.36 15.36 -7.07
CA SER A 17 -1.24 16.76 -6.71
C SER A 17 -2.58 17.50 -6.84
N LYS A 18 -2.62 18.83 -6.68
CA LYS A 18 -3.86 19.63 -6.73
C LYS A 18 -4.62 19.44 -8.05
N LYS A 19 -5.92 19.77 -8.06
CA LYS A 19 -6.87 19.63 -9.20
C LYS A 19 -6.40 20.15 -10.57
N THR A 20 -5.32 20.91 -10.63
CA THR A 20 -4.72 21.48 -11.86
C THR A 20 -3.66 20.58 -12.50
N ASP A 21 -3.37 19.43 -11.91
CA ASP A 21 -2.37 18.50 -12.44
C ASP A 21 -3.02 17.60 -13.51
N THR A 22 -2.62 17.82 -14.78
CA THR A 22 -3.14 17.05 -15.91
C THR A 22 -2.81 15.56 -15.82
N SER A 23 -1.70 15.18 -15.20
CA SER A 23 -1.35 13.77 -14.99
C SER A 23 -2.37 13.03 -14.14
N ASN A 24 -2.99 13.74 -13.18
CA ASN A 24 -4.06 13.17 -12.38
C ASN A 24 -5.34 12.98 -13.21
N THR A 25 -5.78 13.99 -13.96
CA THR A 25 -7.05 13.96 -14.68
C THR A 25 -7.01 13.09 -15.93
N GLU A 26 -5.87 13.04 -16.62
CA GLU A 26 -5.74 12.31 -17.89
C GLU A 26 -5.32 10.86 -17.70
N PHE A 27 -4.61 10.53 -16.63
CA PHE A 27 -4.03 9.20 -16.43
C PHE A 27 -4.40 8.54 -15.11
N LEU A 28 -4.11 9.15 -13.97
CA LEU A 28 -4.28 8.48 -12.67
C LEU A 28 -5.75 8.26 -12.32
N ALA A 29 -6.60 9.26 -12.45
CA ALA A 29 -8.03 9.11 -12.17
C ALA A 29 -8.71 8.13 -13.12
N PRO A 30 -8.48 8.15 -14.46
CA PRO A 30 -8.98 7.14 -15.38
C PRO A 30 -8.46 5.72 -15.10
N LEU A 31 -7.19 5.56 -14.68
CA LEU A 31 -6.67 4.26 -14.27
C LEU A 31 -7.37 3.75 -13.00
N LEU A 32 -7.49 4.60 -11.97
CA LEU A 32 -8.15 4.26 -10.71
C LEU A 32 -9.65 3.99 -10.89
N SER A 33 -10.29 4.63 -11.87
CA SER A 33 -11.68 4.37 -12.24
C SER A 33 -11.87 3.18 -13.19
N GLY A 34 -10.77 2.59 -13.70
CA GLY A 34 -10.82 1.47 -14.63
C GLY A 34 -11.14 1.85 -16.09
N VAL A 35 -11.15 3.14 -16.41
CA VAL A 35 -11.30 3.64 -17.80
C VAL A 35 -10.02 3.37 -18.60
N LEU A 36 -8.86 3.58 -17.99
CA LEU A 36 -7.57 3.14 -18.54
C LEU A 36 -7.16 1.83 -17.89
N SER A 37 -6.50 0.98 -18.64
CA SER A 37 -5.94 -0.26 -18.13
C SER A 37 -4.55 -0.53 -18.66
N VAL A 38 -3.74 -1.21 -17.85
CA VAL A 38 -2.41 -1.71 -18.17
C VAL A 38 -2.37 -3.21 -17.95
N PRO A 39 -1.45 -3.96 -18.56
CA PRO A 39 -1.27 -5.38 -18.28
C PRO A 39 -1.08 -5.64 -16.78
N LEU A 40 -1.63 -6.74 -16.29
CA LEU A 40 -1.52 -7.12 -14.87
C LEU A 40 -0.27 -7.92 -14.56
N LEU A 41 0.28 -8.54 -15.56
CA LEU A 41 1.41 -9.44 -15.44
C LEU A 41 2.47 -9.03 -16.46
N TYR A 42 3.66 -8.82 -15.96
CA TYR A 42 4.86 -8.59 -16.75
C TYR A 42 5.82 -9.74 -16.46
N GLN A 43 6.13 -10.51 -17.48
CA GLN A 43 7.06 -11.64 -17.40
C GLN A 43 8.40 -11.26 -18.08
N PRO A 44 9.52 -11.92 -17.75
CA PRO A 44 10.75 -11.79 -18.50
C PRO A 44 10.49 -11.96 -20.00
N GLY A 45 10.92 -10.96 -20.80
CA GLY A 45 10.64 -10.89 -22.24
C GLY A 45 9.37 -10.12 -22.62
N SER A 46 8.50 -9.74 -21.68
CA SER A 46 7.41 -8.80 -21.95
C SER A 46 7.95 -7.40 -22.25
N PRO A 47 7.25 -6.62 -23.11
CA PRO A 47 7.57 -5.21 -23.27
C PRO A 47 7.63 -4.49 -21.92
N CYS A 48 8.62 -3.64 -21.72
CA CYS A 48 8.83 -2.85 -20.49
C CYS A 48 9.18 -3.65 -19.22
N TYR A 49 9.28 -4.99 -19.27
CA TYR A 49 9.60 -5.79 -18.07
C TYR A 49 10.87 -5.30 -17.37
N ALA A 50 11.97 -5.18 -18.12
CA ALA A 50 13.25 -4.77 -17.55
C ALA A 50 13.22 -3.35 -16.94
N GLU A 51 12.48 -2.42 -17.54
CA GLU A 51 12.33 -1.06 -17.03
C GLU A 51 11.47 -1.01 -15.78
N ILE A 52 10.40 -1.80 -15.74
CA ILE A 52 9.51 -1.94 -14.56
C ILE A 52 10.28 -2.60 -13.42
N ALA A 53 10.97 -3.71 -13.68
CA ALA A 53 11.78 -4.42 -12.69
C ALA A 53 12.85 -3.48 -12.11
N ALA A 54 13.56 -2.72 -12.94
CA ALA A 54 14.56 -1.77 -12.46
C ALA A 54 14.00 -0.69 -11.51
N CYS A 55 12.76 -0.22 -11.74
CA CYS A 55 12.11 0.72 -10.82
C CYS A 55 11.79 0.07 -9.46
N ILE A 56 11.39 -1.20 -9.47
CA ILE A 56 11.07 -1.98 -8.27
C ILE A 56 12.35 -2.27 -7.48
N ASP A 57 13.36 -2.84 -8.13
CA ASP A 57 14.66 -3.17 -7.53
C ASP A 57 15.33 -1.92 -6.90
N ALA A 58 15.24 -0.76 -7.58
CA ALA A 58 15.77 0.50 -7.07
C ALA A 58 15.04 0.97 -5.79
N ASN A 59 13.72 0.76 -5.71
CA ASN A 59 12.95 1.07 -4.51
C ASN A 59 13.30 0.13 -3.35
N ASP A 60 13.55 -1.13 -3.62
CA ASP A 60 13.96 -2.10 -2.61
C ASP A 60 15.34 -1.77 -2.05
N GLU A 61 16.29 -1.47 -2.91
CA GLU A 61 17.65 -1.13 -2.48
C GLU A 61 17.68 0.11 -1.60
N ILE A 62 16.99 1.19 -2.01
CA ILE A 62 16.93 2.42 -1.21
C ILE A 62 16.17 2.21 0.11
N SER A 63 15.18 1.32 0.13
CA SER A 63 14.39 1.00 1.32
C SER A 63 15.15 0.18 2.36
N ARG A 64 16.23 -0.51 1.96
CA ARG A 64 17.11 -1.24 2.91
C ARG A 64 18.01 -0.29 3.71
N THR A 65 18.45 0.78 3.09
CA THR A 65 19.44 1.72 3.67
C THR A 65 18.80 2.96 4.28
N ASN A 66 17.62 3.38 3.80
CA ASN A 66 16.86 4.56 4.22
C ASN A 66 17.72 5.84 4.40
N PRO A 67 18.55 6.24 3.43
CA PRO A 67 19.36 7.45 3.56
C PRO A 67 18.47 8.71 3.63
N PRO A 68 18.96 9.84 4.14
CA PRO A 68 18.20 11.08 4.14
C PRO A 68 17.64 11.41 2.75
N GLY A 69 16.33 11.68 2.66
CA GLY A 69 15.65 11.97 1.40
C GLY A 69 15.20 10.75 0.58
N TYR A 70 15.35 9.52 1.08
CA TYR A 70 14.92 8.31 0.38
C TYR A 70 13.46 8.35 -0.10
N GLN A 71 12.59 9.07 0.63
CA GLN A 71 11.18 9.23 0.26
C GLN A 71 11.01 9.94 -1.11
N PHE A 72 11.89 10.89 -1.45
CA PHE A 72 11.88 11.54 -2.76
C PHE A 72 12.32 10.57 -3.84
N PHE A 73 13.30 9.72 -3.55
CA PHE A 73 13.74 8.67 -4.47
C PHE A 73 12.60 7.69 -4.77
N ILE A 74 11.94 7.16 -3.73
CA ILE A 74 10.79 6.25 -3.91
C ILE A 74 9.70 6.90 -4.76
N LYS A 75 9.36 8.17 -4.49
CA LYS A 75 8.37 8.90 -5.31
C LYS A 75 8.81 9.02 -6.76
N SER A 76 10.08 9.33 -7.01
CA SER A 76 10.58 9.46 -8.37
C SER A 76 10.51 8.14 -9.15
N GLN A 77 10.82 7.01 -8.51
CA GLN A 77 10.69 5.68 -9.12
C GLN A 77 9.21 5.30 -9.37
N LEU A 78 8.30 5.68 -8.48
CA LEU A 78 6.86 5.49 -8.71
C LEU A 78 6.36 6.32 -9.90
N PHE A 79 6.77 7.58 -10.01
CA PHE A 79 6.44 8.41 -11.19
C PHE A 79 7.04 7.82 -12.47
N MET A 80 8.29 7.34 -12.42
CA MET A 80 8.92 6.68 -13.56
C MET A 80 8.17 5.42 -13.97
N LEU A 81 7.76 4.59 -13.00
CA LEU A 81 6.95 3.41 -13.23
C LEU A 81 5.64 3.77 -13.96
N PHE A 82 4.91 4.78 -13.49
CA PHE A 82 3.67 5.22 -14.15
C PHE A 82 3.94 5.81 -15.54
N TYR A 83 5.04 6.55 -15.72
CA TYR A 83 5.45 7.02 -17.05
C TYR A 83 5.64 5.85 -18.01
N ILE A 84 6.36 4.80 -17.60
CA ILE A 84 6.57 3.60 -18.43
C ILE A 84 5.23 2.94 -18.74
N LEU A 85 4.38 2.74 -17.74
CA LEU A 85 3.07 2.11 -17.89
C LEU A 85 2.19 2.88 -18.87
N PHE A 86 2.09 4.19 -18.74
CA PHE A 86 1.24 5.01 -19.60
C PHE A 86 1.81 5.24 -20.99
N SER A 87 3.13 5.39 -21.12
CA SER A 87 3.77 5.67 -22.42
C SER A 87 3.90 4.44 -23.31
N LYS A 88 4.06 3.25 -22.69
CA LYS A 88 4.42 2.03 -23.44
C LYS A 88 3.45 0.86 -23.29
N CYS A 89 2.68 0.83 -22.19
CA CYS A 89 1.93 -0.36 -21.80
C CYS A 89 0.42 -0.14 -21.72
N LEU A 90 -0.12 1.01 -22.14
CA LEU A 90 -1.57 1.22 -22.19
C LEU A 90 -2.24 0.23 -23.13
N LEU A 91 -3.26 -0.45 -22.63
CA LEU A 91 -4.11 -1.31 -23.46
C LEU A 91 -5.07 -0.44 -24.28
N LYS A 92 -5.14 -0.70 -25.58
CA LYS A 92 -6.03 0.04 -26.51
C LYS A 92 -7.51 -0.21 -26.22
N GLU A 93 -7.83 -1.35 -25.59
CA GLU A 93 -9.15 -1.64 -25.08
C GLU A 93 -9.03 -1.95 -23.58
N PRO A 94 -9.93 -1.40 -22.74
CA PRO A 94 -9.98 -1.81 -21.35
C PRO A 94 -10.18 -3.33 -21.34
N ALA A 95 -9.28 -4.06 -20.70
CA ALA A 95 -9.49 -5.47 -20.46
C ALA A 95 -10.91 -5.60 -19.88
N LYS A 96 -11.71 -6.55 -20.40
CA LYS A 96 -13.04 -6.90 -19.84
C LYS A 96 -12.85 -7.42 -18.42
N ARG A 97 -12.44 -6.52 -17.53
CA ARG A 97 -12.31 -6.80 -16.13
C ARG A 97 -13.61 -6.52 -15.45
N ASP A 98 -13.80 -7.34 -14.51
CA ASP A 98 -14.88 -7.24 -13.57
C ASP A 98 -14.78 -5.87 -12.84
N HIS A 99 -15.33 -4.83 -13.50
CA HIS A 99 -15.44 -3.48 -12.96
C HIS A 99 -16.06 -3.53 -11.57
N LYS A 100 -16.96 -4.51 -11.35
CA LYS A 100 -17.54 -4.80 -10.03
C LYS A 100 -16.51 -5.28 -9.01
N SER A 101 -15.50 -6.03 -9.43
CA SER A 101 -14.44 -6.49 -8.53
C SER A 101 -13.56 -5.34 -8.04
N LEU A 102 -13.16 -4.45 -8.94
CA LEU A 102 -12.39 -3.25 -8.59
C LEU A 102 -13.18 -2.31 -7.66
N GLU A 103 -14.45 -2.06 -7.95
CA GLU A 103 -15.31 -1.23 -7.10
C GLU A 103 -15.48 -1.83 -5.70
N LYS A 104 -15.65 -3.16 -5.59
CA LYS A 104 -15.67 -3.84 -4.29
C LYS A 104 -14.38 -3.64 -3.50
N MET A 105 -13.22 -3.79 -4.16
CA MET A 105 -11.93 -3.59 -3.48
C MET A 105 -11.76 -2.13 -3.02
N LYS A 106 -12.18 -1.15 -3.82
CA LYS A 106 -12.17 0.27 -3.41
C LYS A 106 -13.03 0.51 -2.17
N LEU A 107 -14.24 -0.05 -2.11
CA LEU A 107 -15.11 0.05 -0.94
C LEU A 107 -14.45 -0.57 0.31
N ILE A 108 -13.89 -1.76 0.17
CA ILE A 108 -13.17 -2.47 1.23
C ILE A 108 -12.00 -1.65 1.75
N LEU A 109 -11.14 -1.13 0.87
CA LEU A 109 -9.98 -0.33 1.27
C LEU A 109 -10.40 1.01 1.89
N LYS A 110 -11.41 1.67 1.35
CA LYS A 110 -11.96 2.90 1.91
C LYS A 110 -12.55 2.70 3.30
N TYR A 111 -13.26 1.58 3.51
CA TYR A 111 -13.76 1.22 4.83
C TYR A 111 -12.60 1.01 5.82
N LEU A 112 -11.58 0.25 5.43
CA LEU A 112 -10.38 0.04 6.24
C LEU A 112 -9.71 1.37 6.60
N GLU A 113 -9.50 2.28 5.65
CA GLU A 113 -8.89 3.59 5.89
C GLU A 113 -9.67 4.44 6.90
N ASN A 114 -11.00 4.36 6.88
CA ASN A 114 -11.84 5.14 7.78
C ASN A 114 -11.98 4.51 9.17
N HIS A 115 -11.81 3.18 9.30
CA HIS A 115 -12.12 2.43 10.51
C HIS A 115 -10.93 1.64 11.09
N TYR A 116 -9.70 1.79 10.56
CA TYR A 116 -8.54 1.00 11.01
C TYR A 116 -8.24 1.13 12.51
N MET A 117 -8.62 2.24 13.13
CA MET A 117 -8.49 2.49 14.58
C MET A 117 -9.46 1.64 15.41
N GLU A 118 -10.56 1.19 14.81
CA GLU A 118 -11.61 0.45 15.46
C GLU A 118 -11.40 -1.07 15.32
N ARG A 119 -12.18 -1.85 16.06
CA ARG A 119 -12.22 -3.30 15.88
C ARG A 119 -12.99 -3.66 14.61
N ILE A 120 -12.28 -4.01 13.54
CA ILE A 120 -12.87 -4.51 12.30
C ILE A 120 -12.94 -6.03 12.34
N THR A 121 -14.15 -6.59 12.21
CA THR A 121 -14.33 -8.04 12.04
C THR A 121 -14.38 -8.43 10.56
N ILE A 122 -14.15 -9.72 10.28
CA ILE A 122 -14.34 -10.25 8.91
C ILE A 122 -15.79 -10.11 8.47
N ALA A 123 -16.74 -10.18 9.40
CA ALA A 123 -18.16 -9.99 9.10
C ALA A 123 -18.44 -8.57 8.59
N ASP A 124 -17.94 -7.55 9.31
CA ASP A 124 -18.14 -6.15 8.94
C ASP A 124 -17.58 -5.84 7.54
N ILE A 125 -16.31 -6.17 7.32
CA ILE A 125 -15.63 -5.84 6.08
C ILE A 125 -16.15 -6.66 4.87
N SER A 126 -16.61 -7.89 5.10
CA SER A 126 -17.20 -8.70 4.04
C SER A 126 -18.57 -8.17 3.60
N ALA A 127 -19.36 -7.66 4.56
CA ALA A 127 -20.64 -7.02 4.28
C ALA A 127 -20.47 -5.76 3.45
N GLU A 128 -19.45 -4.93 3.74
CA GLU A 128 -19.11 -3.73 2.97
C GLU A 128 -18.80 -4.05 1.49
N GLY A 129 -18.08 -5.14 1.23
CA GLY A 129 -17.83 -5.62 -0.13
C GLY A 129 -19.00 -6.38 -0.77
N GLY A 130 -20.11 -6.58 -0.06
CA GLY A 130 -21.24 -7.41 -0.53
C GLY A 130 -20.83 -8.86 -0.79
N LEU A 131 -19.98 -9.43 0.08
CA LEU A 131 -19.40 -10.77 -0.03
C LEU A 131 -19.73 -11.61 1.20
N SER A 132 -19.81 -12.94 1.06
CA SER A 132 -19.73 -13.82 2.23
C SER A 132 -18.31 -13.80 2.82
N GLN A 133 -18.16 -14.08 4.11
CA GLN A 133 -16.86 -14.06 4.78
C GLN A 133 -15.81 -14.95 4.10
N SER A 134 -16.20 -16.18 3.73
CA SER A 134 -15.29 -17.11 3.04
C SER A 134 -14.88 -16.62 1.66
N HIS A 135 -15.82 -16.03 0.91
CA HIS A 135 -15.53 -15.44 -0.40
C HIS A 135 -14.65 -14.21 -0.25
N PHE A 136 -14.93 -13.33 0.73
CA PHE A 136 -14.10 -12.16 1.02
C PHE A 136 -12.64 -12.54 1.33
N MET A 137 -12.42 -13.49 2.23
CA MET A 137 -11.05 -13.91 2.58
C MET A 137 -10.26 -14.41 1.36
N LYS A 138 -10.89 -15.23 0.52
CA LYS A 138 -10.27 -15.72 -0.72
C LYS A 138 -10.05 -14.59 -1.73
N TYR A 139 -11.06 -13.76 -1.94
CA TYR A 139 -11.02 -12.63 -2.85
C TYR A 139 -9.92 -11.64 -2.46
N PHE A 140 -9.89 -11.23 -1.18
CA PHE A 140 -8.89 -10.29 -0.68
C PHE A 140 -7.47 -10.84 -0.83
N LYS A 141 -7.24 -12.08 -0.41
CA LYS A 141 -5.94 -12.75 -0.53
C LYS A 141 -5.49 -12.87 -1.98
N ASN A 142 -6.37 -13.23 -2.90
CA ASN A 142 -6.03 -13.36 -4.32
C ASN A 142 -5.72 -12.00 -4.97
N THR A 143 -6.37 -10.91 -4.51
CA THR A 143 -6.20 -9.58 -5.09
C THR A 143 -5.02 -8.84 -4.46
N MET A 144 -4.84 -8.96 -3.13
CA MET A 144 -3.83 -8.20 -2.38
C MET A 144 -2.57 -9.00 -2.06
N GLY A 145 -2.55 -10.31 -2.39
CA GLY A 145 -1.41 -11.20 -2.10
C GLY A 145 -1.26 -11.60 -0.63
N THR A 146 -2.01 -10.98 0.29
CA THR A 146 -1.92 -11.18 1.74
C THR A 146 -3.31 -11.30 2.37
N SER A 147 -3.42 -11.84 3.58
CA SER A 147 -4.69 -11.89 4.29
C SER A 147 -5.13 -10.49 4.73
N PHE A 148 -6.45 -10.29 4.90
CA PHE A 148 -6.98 -9.01 5.38
C PHE A 148 -6.41 -8.60 6.75
N ILE A 149 -6.25 -9.54 7.66
CA ILE A 149 -5.71 -9.26 9.01
C ILE A 149 -4.25 -8.83 8.95
N GLU A 150 -3.45 -9.49 8.12
CA GLU A 150 -2.05 -9.07 7.89
C GLU A 150 -1.99 -7.67 7.28
N TYR A 151 -2.80 -7.40 6.26
CA TYR A 151 -2.89 -6.09 5.63
C TYR A 151 -3.32 -4.99 6.61
N LEU A 152 -4.36 -5.23 7.43
CA LEU A 152 -4.81 -4.29 8.46
C LEU A 152 -3.71 -4.01 9.49
N ASN A 153 -2.99 -5.04 9.92
CA ASN A 153 -1.88 -4.88 10.86
C ASN A 153 -0.73 -4.05 10.23
N GLU A 154 -0.35 -4.32 8.99
CA GLU A 154 0.66 -3.53 8.27
C GLU A 154 0.24 -2.06 8.12
N TYR A 155 -1.03 -1.81 7.81
CA TYR A 155 -1.59 -0.46 7.74
C TYR A 155 -1.49 0.26 9.08
N ARG A 156 -1.94 -0.38 10.16
CA ARG A 156 -1.86 0.15 11.54
C ARG A 156 -0.43 0.45 11.96
N LEU A 157 0.51 -0.45 11.68
CA LEU A 157 1.93 -0.24 11.99
C LEU A 157 2.53 0.93 11.20
N THR A 158 2.12 1.11 9.96
CA THR A 158 2.52 2.26 9.15
C THR A 158 2.00 3.57 9.74
N MET A 159 0.74 3.61 10.21
CA MET A 159 0.18 4.78 10.89
C MET A 159 0.88 5.04 12.23
N ALA A 160 1.16 3.98 13.01
CA ALA A 160 1.91 4.09 14.25
C ALA A 160 3.32 4.66 14.03
N SER A 161 4.03 4.23 12.98
CA SER A 161 5.37 4.76 12.67
C SER A 161 5.36 6.25 12.37
N ARG A 162 4.31 6.77 11.73
CA ARG A 162 4.11 8.20 11.51
C ARG A 162 3.87 8.96 12.82
N LEU A 163 2.97 8.44 13.66
CA LEU A 163 2.66 9.04 14.96
C LEU A 163 3.88 9.05 15.91
N LEU A 164 4.72 8.02 15.85
CA LEU A 164 5.96 7.96 16.62
C LEU A 164 6.93 9.11 16.29
N ILE A 165 6.91 9.60 15.06
CA ILE A 165 7.76 10.70 14.59
C ILE A 165 7.10 12.06 14.82
N SER A 166 5.77 12.15 14.60
CA SER A 166 5.05 13.43 14.56
C SER A 166 4.44 13.84 15.91
N SER A 167 4.45 12.97 16.94
CA SER A 167 3.83 13.25 18.24
C SER A 167 4.69 12.82 19.42
N GLU A 168 4.47 13.46 20.56
CA GLU A 168 5.06 13.10 21.86
C GLU A 168 4.21 12.09 22.66
N SER A 169 3.14 11.56 22.07
CA SER A 169 2.23 10.60 22.70
C SER A 169 2.98 9.37 23.18
N SER A 170 2.54 8.78 24.30
CA SER A 170 3.15 7.55 24.80
C SER A 170 3.02 6.40 23.81
N ILE A 171 3.93 5.42 23.88
CA ILE A 171 3.86 4.23 23.02
C ILE A 171 2.53 3.48 23.21
N LEU A 172 2.01 3.46 24.44
CA LEU A 172 0.69 2.88 24.74
C LEU A 172 -0.42 3.65 24.03
N ALA A 173 -0.45 4.97 24.18
CA ALA A 173 -1.47 5.81 23.53
C ALA A 173 -1.46 5.65 22.01
N ILE A 174 -0.28 5.61 21.39
CA ILE A 174 -0.16 5.37 19.94
C ILE A 174 -0.68 3.98 19.56
N ALA A 175 -0.35 2.95 20.34
CA ALA A 175 -0.84 1.60 20.07
C ALA A 175 -2.38 1.54 20.10
N GLU A 176 -2.99 2.15 21.11
CA GLU A 176 -4.45 2.27 21.25
C GLU A 176 -5.07 3.09 20.11
N GLU A 177 -4.48 4.25 19.79
CA GLU A 177 -4.94 5.13 18.72
C GLU A 177 -4.96 4.45 17.36
N VAL A 178 -4.00 3.57 17.07
CA VAL A 178 -4.01 2.82 15.80
C VAL A 178 -4.77 1.49 15.87
N GLY A 179 -5.49 1.23 16.95
CA GLY A 179 -6.41 0.10 17.08
C GLY A 179 -5.79 -1.20 17.61
N TYR A 180 -4.66 -1.15 18.34
CA TYR A 180 -4.12 -2.31 19.05
C TYR A 180 -4.66 -2.36 20.48
N GLU A 181 -5.37 -3.43 20.84
CA GLU A 181 -5.87 -3.67 22.19
C GLU A 181 -4.78 -4.19 23.15
N ASN A 182 -3.66 -4.70 22.62
CA ASN A 182 -2.58 -5.30 23.40
C ASN A 182 -1.23 -4.73 23.03
N LEU A 183 -0.62 -3.99 23.98
CA LEU A 183 0.68 -3.34 23.80
C LEU A 183 1.81 -4.34 23.52
N SER A 184 1.80 -5.53 24.16
CA SER A 184 2.84 -6.55 23.94
C SER A 184 2.78 -7.11 22.52
N TYR A 185 1.57 -7.31 22.00
CA TYR A 185 1.35 -7.73 20.61
C TYR A 185 1.80 -6.62 19.63
N PHE A 186 1.44 -5.36 19.91
CA PHE A 186 1.91 -4.21 19.14
C PHE A 186 3.44 -4.15 19.08
N ASN A 187 4.12 -4.16 20.23
CA ASN A 187 5.59 -4.09 20.28
C ASN A 187 6.26 -5.22 19.49
N ARG A 188 5.74 -6.44 19.60
CA ARG A 188 6.26 -7.61 18.87
C ARG A 188 6.08 -7.46 17.37
N THR A 189 4.89 -7.07 16.92
CA THR A 189 4.58 -6.90 15.48
C THR A 189 5.33 -5.73 14.89
N PHE A 190 5.44 -4.62 15.63
CA PHE A 190 6.23 -3.45 15.22
C PHE A 190 7.71 -3.80 15.05
N LYS A 191 8.31 -4.49 16.05
CA LYS A 191 9.70 -4.94 15.96
C LYS A 191 9.92 -5.91 14.80
N LYS A 192 8.98 -6.80 14.55
CA LYS A 192 9.04 -7.72 13.41
C LYS A 192 9.07 -6.95 12.07
N ARG A 193 8.27 -5.87 11.95
CA ARG A 193 8.11 -5.09 10.72
C ARG A 193 9.26 -4.12 10.47
N PHE A 194 9.73 -3.42 11.50
CA PHE A 194 10.72 -2.33 11.39
C PHE A 194 12.11 -2.71 11.91
N GLY A 195 12.33 -3.95 12.37
CA GLY A 195 13.61 -4.42 12.90
C GLY A 195 13.97 -3.89 14.29
N MET A 196 13.22 -2.92 14.83
CA MET A 196 13.50 -2.26 16.10
C MET A 196 12.21 -1.98 16.89
N THR A 197 12.36 -1.69 18.20
CA THR A 197 11.21 -1.36 19.03
C THR A 197 10.62 0.02 18.68
N PRO A 198 9.32 0.28 18.97
CA PRO A 198 8.72 1.61 18.77
C PRO A 198 9.51 2.73 19.45
N ARG A 199 10.05 2.46 20.64
CA ARG A 199 10.86 3.41 21.40
C ARG A 199 12.18 3.75 20.68
N ASP A 200 12.85 2.75 20.15
CA ASP A 200 14.11 2.94 19.43
C ASP A 200 13.86 3.65 18.09
N TYR A 201 12.77 3.30 17.41
CA TYR A 201 12.32 3.94 16.17
C TYR A 201 12.12 5.45 16.39
N ARG A 202 11.40 5.86 17.44
CA ARG A 202 11.22 7.27 17.82
C ARG A 202 12.57 7.96 18.06
N LYS A 203 13.44 7.35 18.87
CA LYS A 203 14.75 7.92 19.19
C LYS A 203 15.65 8.11 17.98
N GLN A 204 15.59 7.19 17.03
CA GLN A 204 16.38 7.28 15.81
C GLN A 204 15.89 8.42 14.91
N SER A 205 14.58 8.57 14.77
CA SER A 205 13.96 9.64 13.97
C SER A 205 14.22 11.03 14.55
N THR A 206 14.22 11.17 15.89
CA THR A 206 14.52 12.45 16.57
C THR A 206 15.99 12.87 16.45
N LYS A 207 16.91 11.93 16.20
CA LYS A 207 18.35 12.24 16.01
C LYS A 207 18.69 12.67 14.57
N GLN A 208 17.76 12.50 13.62
CA GLN A 208 17.95 12.83 12.20
C GLN A 208 17.32 14.17 11.80
N LEU A 209 16.66 14.85 12.74
CA LEU A 209 16.15 16.22 12.64
C LEU A 209 17.10 17.18 13.36
#